data_892e0e82cd0dec97f7dad87e5c93b46e
#
_entry.id   892e0e82cd0dec97f7dad87e5c93b46e
#
_cell.length_a   1.000
_cell.length_b   1.000
_cell.length_c   1.000
_cell.angle_alpha   90.00
_cell.angle_beta   90.00
_cell.angle_gamma   90.00
#
_symmetry.space_group_name_H-M   'P 1'
#
loop_
_entity.id
_entity.type
_entity.pdbx_description
1 polymer ?
#
loop_
_entity_poly.entity_id
_entity_poly.type
_entity_poly.pdbx_seq_one_letter_code
_entity_poly.pdbx_strand_id
1 'polypeptide(L)'
;MFVKENEIDLVIFDDDLSPAQARNLEKTLQCKVIDRTALILQIFAIRAQSAQAKMQVELAQLEYMLPRLSGQWTHLSKQKGGIGNKGPGETQIETDRRLVRNRISLLKKKLKEVSLQHDTQTQGRQTVPRVSLVGYTNAGKSTLMNTLCPEAQAFAENRLFATLDTKTRRLELNINKLVLLSDTVGFIRKLPHTLVESFQSTLDEVLQADFLLHIIDISHPGFEDQMQVVRDTLKDIGVMHDHVIDVFNKIDALEDPSLLRAFSEKYPDAVFISAVRGLNITLLKEIISQHVARDYQERHISIHVSNYKLISYIYEHTEVIDERCIDEEVELTFRVHKHHLKHIDALIASSQKLTT
;
A
#
# COMPACT_ATOMS: atom_id res chain seq x y z
N MET A 1 20.40 -36.51 9.87
CA MET A 1 21.83 -36.41 10.06
C MET A 1 22.23 -34.95 10.20
N PHE A 2 22.25 -34.13 9.19
CA PHE A 2 22.76 -32.75 9.24
C PHE A 2 22.15 -31.85 10.36
N VAL A 3 20.83 -31.91 10.59
CA VAL A 3 20.14 -31.11 11.63
C VAL A 3 20.61 -31.48 13.05
N LYS A 4 20.80 -32.80 13.31
CA LYS A 4 21.25 -33.29 14.64
C LYS A 4 22.74 -33.07 14.84
N GLU A 5 23.55 -33.23 13.79
CA GLU A 5 25.01 -33.05 13.85
C GLU A 5 25.41 -31.59 14.09
N ASN A 6 24.58 -30.65 13.64
CA ASN A 6 24.83 -29.21 13.77
C ASN A 6 23.95 -28.53 14.83
N GLU A 7 23.25 -29.29 15.68
CA GLU A 7 22.41 -28.80 16.78
C GLU A 7 21.43 -27.69 16.33
N ILE A 8 20.75 -27.91 15.17
CA ILE A 8 19.85 -26.90 14.58
C ILE A 8 18.52 -26.88 15.34
N ASP A 9 18.17 -25.76 15.93
CA ASP A 9 16.93 -25.54 16.68
C ASP A 9 15.73 -25.24 15.80
N LEU A 10 15.96 -24.64 14.62
CA LEU A 10 14.89 -24.16 13.73
C LEU A 10 15.23 -24.43 12.27
N VAL A 11 14.29 -25.01 11.53
CA VAL A 11 14.36 -25.16 10.06
C VAL A 11 13.27 -24.31 9.41
N ILE A 12 13.66 -23.51 8.43
CA ILE A 12 12.79 -22.62 7.67
C ILE A 12 12.66 -23.16 6.25
N PHE A 13 11.42 -23.39 5.79
CA PHE A 13 11.11 -23.78 4.42
C PHE A 13 10.69 -22.55 3.60
N ASP A 14 11.22 -22.43 2.39
CA ASP A 14 10.87 -21.33 1.47
C ASP A 14 9.52 -21.53 0.76
N ASP A 15 8.89 -22.69 0.94
CA ASP A 15 7.55 -23.01 0.46
C ASP A 15 6.55 -23.10 1.61
N ASP A 16 5.27 -22.90 1.28
CA ASP A 16 4.19 -23.06 2.23
C ASP A 16 4.00 -24.55 2.58
N LEU A 17 3.89 -24.84 3.87
CA LEU A 17 3.67 -26.19 4.38
C LEU A 17 2.22 -26.36 4.82
N SER A 18 1.61 -27.46 4.41
CA SER A 18 0.35 -27.89 5.03
C SER A 18 0.57 -28.24 6.50
N PRO A 19 -0.48 -28.17 7.34
CA PRO A 19 -0.38 -28.54 8.76
C PRO A 19 0.13 -29.97 8.99
N ALA A 20 -0.15 -30.90 8.07
CA ALA A 20 0.33 -32.26 8.11
C ALA A 20 1.81 -32.38 7.77
N GLN A 21 2.26 -31.68 6.74
CA GLN A 21 3.67 -31.65 6.33
C GLN A 21 4.55 -31.07 7.43
N ALA A 22 4.17 -29.91 8.00
CA ALA A 22 4.92 -29.28 9.08
C ALA A 22 5.10 -30.25 10.26
N ARG A 23 4.04 -30.90 10.71
CA ARG A 23 4.10 -31.92 11.80
C ARG A 23 4.99 -33.11 11.49
N ASN A 24 4.91 -33.63 10.26
CA ASN A 24 5.72 -34.80 9.88
C ASN A 24 7.21 -34.40 9.83
N LEU A 25 7.52 -33.21 9.34
CA LEU A 25 8.89 -32.66 9.31
C LEU A 25 9.41 -32.45 10.73
N GLU A 26 8.65 -31.84 11.65
CA GLU A 26 9.04 -31.64 13.04
C GLU A 26 9.33 -32.99 13.75
N LYS A 27 8.49 -34.00 13.51
CA LYS A 27 8.72 -35.35 14.06
C LYS A 27 9.99 -35.99 13.52
N THR A 28 10.27 -35.80 12.22
CA THR A 28 11.45 -36.40 11.57
C THR A 28 12.72 -35.68 11.93
N LEU A 29 12.71 -34.34 11.91
CA LEU A 29 13.85 -33.49 12.17
C LEU A 29 14.14 -33.30 13.66
N GLN A 30 13.12 -33.50 14.51
CA GLN A 30 13.17 -33.27 15.98
C GLN A 30 13.59 -31.84 16.35
N CYS A 31 13.26 -30.85 15.51
CA CYS A 31 13.43 -29.45 15.74
C CYS A 31 12.19 -28.69 15.28
N LYS A 32 12.10 -27.42 15.63
CA LYS A 32 11.00 -26.55 15.18
C LYS A 32 11.07 -26.34 13.68
N VAL A 33 9.91 -26.42 13.01
CA VAL A 33 9.77 -26.16 11.57
C VAL A 33 8.81 -25.02 11.36
N ILE A 34 9.22 -24.04 10.59
CA ILE A 34 8.35 -22.97 10.13
C ILE A 34 8.44 -22.85 8.60
N ASP A 35 7.36 -22.42 7.99
CA ASP A 35 7.32 -22.12 6.57
C ASP A 35 7.52 -20.63 6.31
N ARG A 36 7.60 -20.27 5.04
CA ARG A 36 7.77 -18.88 4.58
C ARG A 36 6.67 -17.96 5.14
N THR A 37 5.41 -18.40 5.09
CA THR A 37 4.26 -17.64 5.59
C THR A 37 4.36 -17.35 7.07
N ALA A 38 4.74 -18.34 7.91
CA ALA A 38 4.94 -18.12 9.34
C ALA A 38 6.06 -17.11 9.62
N LEU A 39 7.16 -17.17 8.88
CA LEU A 39 8.27 -16.23 9.03
C LEU A 39 7.83 -14.79 8.68
N ILE A 40 7.12 -14.61 7.55
CA ILE A 40 6.60 -13.30 7.13
C ILE A 40 5.67 -12.72 8.19
N LEU A 41 4.73 -13.53 8.72
CA LEU A 41 3.81 -13.12 9.78
C LEU A 41 4.53 -12.71 11.07
N GLN A 42 5.63 -13.36 11.42
CA GLN A 42 6.45 -12.96 12.57
C GLN A 42 7.16 -11.63 12.32
N ILE A 43 7.74 -11.42 11.14
CA ILE A 43 8.34 -10.14 10.76
C ILE A 43 7.30 -9.01 10.84
N PHE A 44 6.11 -9.23 10.32
CA PHE A 44 5.02 -8.25 10.36
C PHE A 44 4.58 -7.95 11.80
N ALA A 45 4.50 -8.97 12.68
CA ALA A 45 4.16 -8.77 14.08
C ALA A 45 5.16 -7.86 14.82
N ILE A 46 6.45 -7.97 14.48
CA ILE A 46 7.50 -7.11 15.04
C ILE A 46 7.42 -5.68 14.46
N ARG A 47 6.97 -5.52 13.21
CA ARG A 47 6.95 -4.25 12.49
C ARG A 47 5.67 -3.44 12.68
N ALA A 48 4.55 -4.08 13.01
CA ALA A 48 3.27 -3.42 13.22
C ALA A 48 3.33 -2.43 14.39
N GLN A 49 3.14 -1.14 14.11
CA GLN A 49 3.15 -0.08 15.11
C GLN A 49 1.75 0.43 15.41
N SER A 50 0.94 0.69 14.38
CA SER A 50 -0.43 1.17 14.56
C SER A 50 -1.37 0.11 15.14
N ALA A 51 -2.45 0.54 15.76
CA ALA A 51 -3.49 -0.36 16.24
C ALA A 51 -4.12 -1.16 15.09
N GLN A 52 -4.28 -0.55 13.92
CA GLN A 52 -4.82 -1.17 12.72
C GLN A 52 -3.90 -2.26 12.20
N ALA A 53 -2.60 -1.97 11.99
CA ALA A 53 -1.63 -2.96 11.52
C ALA A 53 -1.50 -4.13 12.51
N LYS A 54 -1.51 -3.87 13.81
CA LYS A 54 -1.51 -4.93 14.85
C LYS A 54 -2.74 -5.84 14.73
N MET A 55 -3.94 -5.27 14.52
CA MET A 55 -5.15 -6.06 14.32
C MET A 55 -5.12 -6.86 13.03
N GLN A 56 -4.57 -6.32 11.94
CA GLN A 56 -4.41 -7.01 10.66
C GLN A 56 -3.45 -8.20 10.78
N VAL A 57 -2.29 -7.98 11.41
CA VAL A 57 -1.31 -9.05 11.63
C VAL A 57 -1.86 -10.12 12.56
N GLU A 58 -2.55 -9.73 13.65
CA GLU A 58 -3.21 -10.69 14.57
C GLU A 58 -4.24 -11.53 13.81
N LEU A 59 -5.07 -10.89 12.96
CA LEU A 59 -6.04 -11.59 12.13
C LEU A 59 -5.37 -12.64 11.24
N ALA A 60 -4.33 -12.24 10.50
CA ALA A 60 -3.59 -13.13 9.60
C ALA A 60 -2.93 -14.29 10.35
N GLN A 61 -2.35 -14.03 11.53
CA GLN A 61 -1.76 -15.07 12.40
C GLN A 61 -2.81 -16.06 12.87
N LEU A 62 -3.98 -15.60 13.29
CA LEU A 62 -5.06 -16.48 13.76
C LEU A 62 -5.64 -17.32 12.61
N GLU A 63 -5.80 -16.75 11.42
CA GLU A 63 -6.25 -17.49 10.23
C GLU A 63 -5.23 -18.54 9.80
N TYR A 64 -3.94 -18.23 9.85
CA TYR A 64 -2.85 -19.18 9.59
C TYR A 64 -2.80 -20.29 10.65
N MET A 65 -3.02 -19.97 11.93
CA MET A 65 -2.99 -20.94 13.04
C MET A 65 -4.22 -21.84 13.08
N LEU A 66 -5.41 -21.35 12.73
CA LEU A 66 -6.67 -22.06 12.90
C LEU A 66 -6.67 -23.50 12.31
N PRO A 67 -6.20 -23.75 11.07
CA PRO A 67 -6.10 -25.10 10.53
C PRO A 67 -5.00 -25.93 11.19
N ARG A 68 -4.02 -25.31 11.85
CA ARG A 68 -2.86 -25.94 12.49
C ARG A 68 -3.13 -26.38 13.94
N LEU A 69 -4.17 -25.85 14.59
CA LEU A 69 -4.55 -26.19 15.96
C LEU A 69 -4.90 -27.68 16.18
N SER A 70 -5.32 -28.39 15.14
CA SER A 70 -5.71 -29.81 15.24
C SER A 70 -4.58 -30.78 15.54
N GLY A 71 -3.34 -30.33 15.68
CA GLY A 71 -2.18 -31.21 15.82
C GLY A 71 -1.33 -31.02 17.06
N GLN A 72 -1.54 -29.95 17.84
CA GLN A 72 -0.68 -29.65 18.99
C GLN A 72 -0.98 -30.48 20.24
N TRP A 73 -2.16 -31.07 20.33
CA TRP A 73 -2.65 -31.82 21.55
C TRP A 73 -2.71 -33.33 21.38
N THR A 74 -1.83 -33.92 20.55
CA THR A 74 -1.86 -35.38 20.29
C THR A 74 -1.59 -36.24 21.53
N HIS A 75 -0.98 -35.72 22.57
CA HIS A 75 -0.73 -36.45 23.83
C HIS A 75 -1.99 -36.54 24.71
N LEU A 76 -2.91 -35.58 24.64
CA LEU A 76 -4.17 -35.59 25.40
C LEU A 76 -5.28 -36.39 24.69
N SER A 77 -5.24 -36.50 23.35
CA SER A 77 -6.21 -37.29 22.59
C SER A 77 -6.08 -38.81 22.82
N LYS A 78 -4.96 -39.29 23.39
CA LYS A 78 -4.72 -40.69 23.73
C LYS A 78 -5.28 -41.11 25.08
N GLN A 79 -5.73 -40.20 25.93
CA GLN A 79 -6.46 -40.55 27.15
C GLN A 79 -7.90 -40.91 26.78
N LYS A 80 -8.15 -42.21 26.63
CA LYS A 80 -9.49 -42.79 26.44
C LYS A 80 -10.40 -42.45 27.65
N GLY A 81 -11.32 -41.53 27.47
CA GLY A 81 -12.53 -41.46 28.26
C GLY A 81 -13.40 -42.68 27.94
N GLY A 82 -14.17 -43.18 28.91
CA GLY A 82 -15.00 -44.40 28.79
C GLY A 82 -15.94 -44.39 27.59
N ILE A 83 -16.50 -45.57 27.30
CA ILE A 83 -17.31 -45.87 26.10
C ILE A 83 -18.29 -44.75 25.74
N GLY A 84 -18.02 -44.03 24.60
CA GLY A 84 -18.92 -43.01 24.03
C GLY A 84 -18.65 -41.58 24.41
N ASN A 85 -17.70 -41.24 25.27
CA ASN A 85 -17.37 -39.88 25.62
C ASN A 85 -16.11 -39.38 24.86
N LYS A 86 -16.21 -38.18 24.23
CA LYS A 86 -15.06 -37.46 23.71
C LYS A 86 -14.04 -37.24 24.82
N GLY A 87 -12.78 -37.55 24.59
CA GLY A 87 -11.72 -37.32 25.56
C GLY A 87 -11.54 -35.83 25.89
N PRO A 88 -10.98 -35.47 27.07
CA PRO A 88 -10.81 -34.03 27.47
C PRO A 88 -9.99 -33.23 26.51
N GLY A 89 -9.12 -33.85 25.71
CA GLY A 89 -8.33 -33.15 24.66
C GLY A 89 -9.16 -32.73 23.44
N GLU A 90 -10.23 -33.47 23.07
CA GLU A 90 -11.10 -33.07 21.94
C GLU A 90 -11.98 -31.89 22.31
N THR A 91 -12.52 -31.84 23.54
CA THR A 91 -13.30 -30.69 24.03
C THR A 91 -12.46 -29.44 24.17
N GLN A 92 -11.19 -29.56 24.54
CA GLN A 92 -10.28 -28.43 24.65
C GLN A 92 -9.92 -27.85 23.29
N ILE A 93 -9.62 -28.71 22.29
CA ILE A 93 -9.36 -28.27 20.89
C ILE A 93 -10.58 -27.57 20.29
N GLU A 94 -11.80 -28.10 20.53
CA GLU A 94 -13.03 -27.46 20.06
C GLU A 94 -13.25 -26.09 20.73
N THR A 95 -12.93 -25.99 22.01
CA THR A 95 -13.02 -24.71 22.74
C THR A 95 -12.01 -23.67 22.20
N ASP A 96 -10.76 -24.10 22.02
CA ASP A 96 -9.70 -23.25 21.49
C ASP A 96 -10.05 -22.76 20.07
N ARG A 97 -10.53 -23.65 19.20
CA ARG A 97 -11.01 -23.31 17.87
C ARG A 97 -12.15 -22.29 17.90
N ARG A 98 -13.10 -22.45 18.82
CA ARG A 98 -14.21 -21.54 19.00
C ARG A 98 -13.72 -20.15 19.43
N LEU A 99 -12.80 -20.09 20.38
CA LEU A 99 -12.19 -18.83 20.84
C LEU A 99 -11.46 -18.13 19.70
N VAL A 100 -10.66 -18.85 18.93
CA VAL A 100 -9.94 -18.30 17.77
C VAL A 100 -10.93 -17.78 16.70
N ARG A 101 -11.97 -18.56 16.36
CA ARG A 101 -13.00 -18.10 15.39
C ARG A 101 -13.73 -16.84 15.88
N ASN A 102 -14.09 -16.79 17.16
CA ASN A 102 -14.73 -15.60 17.74
C ASN A 102 -13.79 -14.39 17.66
N ARG A 103 -12.49 -14.58 17.93
CA ARG A 103 -11.50 -13.52 17.84
C ARG A 103 -11.33 -13.03 16.40
N ILE A 104 -11.25 -13.94 15.41
CA ILE A 104 -11.22 -13.62 13.98
C ILE A 104 -12.45 -12.77 13.60
N SER A 105 -13.65 -13.19 13.98
CA SER A 105 -14.89 -12.46 13.69
C SER A 105 -14.88 -11.05 14.28
N LEU A 106 -14.44 -10.93 15.53
CA LEU A 106 -14.32 -9.63 16.22
C LEU A 106 -13.32 -8.70 15.52
N LEU A 107 -12.14 -9.23 15.12
CA LEU A 107 -11.11 -8.45 14.42
C LEU A 107 -11.62 -8.00 13.05
N LYS A 108 -12.26 -8.87 12.27
CA LYS A 108 -12.87 -8.50 10.97
C LYS A 108 -13.89 -7.37 11.12
N LYS A 109 -14.74 -7.43 12.16
CA LYS A 109 -15.71 -6.38 12.44
C LYS A 109 -15.02 -5.05 12.76
N LYS A 110 -14.03 -5.06 13.65
CA LYS A 110 -13.27 -3.85 14.03
C LYS A 110 -12.52 -3.23 12.85
N LEU A 111 -11.87 -4.06 12.02
CA LEU A 111 -11.16 -3.58 10.82
C LEU A 111 -12.13 -2.93 9.84
N LYS A 112 -13.33 -3.50 9.65
CA LYS A 112 -14.37 -2.90 8.81
C LYS A 112 -14.85 -1.56 9.35
N GLU A 113 -15.03 -1.41 10.68
CA GLU A 113 -15.39 -0.14 11.31
C GLU A 113 -14.31 0.92 11.10
N VAL A 114 -13.03 0.54 11.22
CA VAL A 114 -11.88 1.45 10.97
C VAL A 114 -11.85 1.88 9.50
N SER A 115 -12.05 0.96 8.54
CA SER A 115 -12.11 1.29 7.12
C SER A 115 -13.23 2.30 6.81
N LEU A 116 -14.43 2.09 7.34
CA LEU A 116 -15.56 3.04 7.16
C LEU A 116 -15.28 4.42 7.75
N GLN A 117 -14.62 4.49 8.92
CA GLN A 117 -14.21 5.77 9.52
C GLN A 117 -13.16 6.47 8.66
N HIS A 118 -12.19 5.72 8.11
CA HIS A 118 -11.17 6.24 7.22
C HIS A 118 -11.80 6.81 5.93
N ASP A 119 -12.74 6.09 5.31
CA ASP A 119 -13.44 6.54 4.12
C ASP A 119 -14.22 7.84 4.38
N THR A 120 -14.89 7.94 5.53
CA THR A 120 -15.63 9.15 5.91
C THR A 120 -14.71 10.37 6.12
N GLN A 121 -13.55 10.16 6.75
CA GLN A 121 -12.55 11.22 6.94
C GLN A 121 -11.88 11.64 5.63
N THR A 122 -11.82 10.73 4.67
CA THR A 122 -11.15 10.92 3.40
C THR A 122 -12.05 11.59 2.36
N GLN A 123 -13.39 11.43 2.46
CA GLN A 123 -14.36 12.10 1.58
C GLN A 123 -14.23 13.63 1.58
N GLY A 124 -13.79 14.24 2.69
CA GLY A 124 -13.52 15.69 2.76
C GLY A 124 -12.19 16.14 2.12
N ARG A 125 -11.33 15.21 1.69
CA ARG A 125 -10.00 15.48 1.13
C ARG A 125 -9.87 15.12 -0.36
N GLN A 126 -10.97 14.97 -1.07
CA GLN A 126 -11.01 14.56 -2.49
C GLN A 126 -10.38 15.58 -3.46
N THR A 127 -9.93 16.73 -2.96
CA THR A 127 -9.42 17.84 -3.76
C THR A 127 -7.93 17.74 -4.08
N VAL A 128 -7.17 16.92 -3.34
CA VAL A 128 -5.72 16.82 -3.48
C VAL A 128 -5.35 15.50 -4.18
N PRO A 129 -4.61 15.54 -5.30
CA PRO A 129 -4.16 14.34 -6.00
C PRO A 129 -3.39 13.39 -5.08
N ARG A 130 -3.63 12.09 -5.25
CA ARG A 130 -3.02 11.02 -4.46
C ARG A 130 -2.09 10.19 -5.30
N VAL A 131 -0.88 10.03 -4.82
CA VAL A 131 0.15 9.21 -5.46
C VAL A 131 0.61 8.14 -4.48
N SER A 132 0.56 6.87 -4.86
CA SER A 132 1.05 5.79 -4.01
C SER A 132 2.34 5.20 -4.54
N LEU A 133 3.31 5.00 -3.63
CA LEU A 133 4.56 4.29 -3.92
C LEU A 133 4.30 2.79 -3.80
N VAL A 134 4.47 2.07 -4.88
CA VAL A 134 4.38 0.61 -4.94
C VAL A 134 5.71 0.03 -5.38
N GLY A 135 5.96 -1.24 -5.09
CA GLY A 135 7.20 -1.90 -5.51
C GLY A 135 7.63 -3.00 -4.56
N TYR A 136 8.61 -3.77 -5.00
CA TYR A 136 9.13 -4.89 -4.22
C TYR A 136 9.70 -4.43 -2.87
N THR A 137 9.76 -5.35 -1.88
CA THR A 137 10.38 -5.03 -0.61
C THR A 137 11.84 -4.62 -0.80
N ASN A 138 12.28 -3.61 -0.04
CA ASN A 138 13.62 -3.02 -0.14
C ASN A 138 13.96 -2.31 -1.48
N ALA A 139 12.98 -2.02 -2.35
CA ALA A 139 13.22 -1.23 -3.57
C ALA A 139 13.55 0.25 -3.30
N GLY A 140 13.39 0.72 -2.06
CA GLY A 140 13.73 2.09 -1.65
C GLY A 140 12.54 3.05 -1.59
N LYS A 141 11.29 2.55 -1.49
CA LYS A 141 10.07 3.38 -1.39
C LYS A 141 10.14 4.39 -0.25
N SER A 142 10.38 3.94 0.97
CA SER A 142 10.47 4.81 2.15
C SER A 142 11.65 5.77 2.10
N THR A 143 12.75 5.38 1.48
CA THR A 143 13.90 6.26 1.21
C THR A 143 13.51 7.37 0.25
N LEU A 144 12.83 7.02 -0.86
CA LEU A 144 12.33 7.98 -1.82
C LEU A 144 11.34 8.97 -1.19
N MET A 145 10.41 8.47 -0.37
CA MET A 145 9.47 9.32 0.36
C MET A 145 10.19 10.33 1.26
N ASN A 146 11.24 9.91 1.98
CA ASN A 146 12.03 10.81 2.82
C ASN A 146 12.79 11.86 2.00
N THR A 147 13.28 11.49 0.82
CA THR A 147 13.99 12.41 -0.08
C THR A 147 13.03 13.41 -0.72
N LEU A 148 11.83 13.00 -1.08
CA LEU A 148 10.81 13.87 -1.65
C LEU A 148 10.17 14.81 -0.60
N CYS A 149 10.03 14.35 0.65
CA CYS A 149 9.40 15.08 1.76
C CYS A 149 10.34 15.19 2.97
N PRO A 150 11.38 16.03 2.92
CA PRO A 150 12.44 16.09 3.94
C PRO A 150 11.96 16.61 5.30
N GLU A 151 10.90 17.42 5.34
CA GLU A 151 10.39 18.03 6.58
C GLU A 151 9.76 17.02 7.54
N ALA A 152 9.38 15.85 7.07
CA ALA A 152 8.72 14.80 7.85
C ALA A 152 9.55 13.50 7.93
N GLN A 153 10.86 13.61 8.21
CA GLN A 153 11.78 12.47 8.22
C GLN A 153 11.28 11.32 9.12
N ALA A 154 11.01 10.17 8.52
CA ALA A 154 10.87 8.91 9.22
C ALA A 154 12.11 8.05 8.94
N PHE A 155 12.54 7.27 9.93
CA PHE A 155 13.65 6.34 9.76
C PHE A 155 13.37 5.39 8.59
N ALA A 156 14.17 5.51 7.53
CA ALA A 156 14.22 4.52 6.47
C ALA A 156 15.25 3.47 6.88
N GLU A 157 14.83 2.24 7.09
CA GLU A 157 15.72 1.13 7.39
C GLU A 157 15.98 0.31 6.12
N ASN A 158 17.22 -0.08 5.89
CA ASN A 158 17.60 -1.02 4.83
C ASN A 158 17.24 -2.46 5.27
N ARG A 159 15.96 -2.72 5.48
CA ARG A 159 15.42 -4.01 5.94
C ARG A 159 14.15 -4.35 5.21
N LEU A 160 13.89 -5.64 5.06
CA LEU A 160 12.64 -6.15 4.48
C LEU A 160 11.44 -5.68 5.33
N PHE A 161 10.38 -5.23 4.64
CA PHE A 161 9.14 -4.74 5.28
C PHE A 161 9.39 -3.61 6.31
N ALA A 162 10.23 -2.64 5.94
CA ALA A 162 10.46 -1.46 6.78
C ALA A 162 9.19 -0.67 7.04
N THR A 163 8.27 -0.67 6.07
CA THR A 163 6.95 -0.05 6.16
C THR A 163 5.88 -1.13 6.14
N LEU A 164 5.06 -1.20 7.19
CA LEU A 164 3.86 -2.02 7.27
C LEU A 164 2.61 -1.13 7.42
N ASP A 165 2.75 -0.01 8.11
CA ASP A 165 1.73 1.01 8.23
C ASP A 165 1.86 2.01 7.07
N THR A 166 0.79 2.25 6.33
CA THR A 166 0.79 3.28 5.29
C THR A 166 1.08 4.66 5.91
N LYS A 167 2.02 5.37 5.32
CA LYS A 167 2.38 6.73 5.72
C LYS A 167 2.05 7.67 4.59
N THR A 168 1.15 8.60 4.81
CA THR A 168 0.82 9.63 3.83
C THR A 168 1.49 10.95 4.20
N ARG A 169 2.13 11.60 3.23
CA ARG A 169 2.80 12.89 3.38
C ARG A 169 2.38 13.86 2.29
N ARG A 170 2.50 15.13 2.60
CA ARG A 170 2.29 16.19 1.63
C ARG A 170 3.59 16.41 0.86
N LEU A 171 3.49 16.34 -0.45
CA LEU A 171 4.57 16.65 -1.38
C LEU A 171 4.24 17.93 -2.12
N GLU A 172 5.03 18.96 -1.93
CA GLU A 172 4.96 20.19 -2.70
C GLU A 172 5.78 20.01 -3.98
N LEU A 173 5.12 20.08 -5.13
CA LEU A 173 5.76 19.95 -6.45
C LEU A 173 6.28 21.27 -6.96
N ASN A 174 5.45 22.33 -6.91
CA ASN A 174 5.76 23.73 -7.30
C ASN A 174 4.87 24.66 -6.48
N ILE A 175 5.00 25.98 -6.68
CA ILE A 175 4.13 27.00 -6.08
C ILE A 175 2.66 26.61 -6.34
N ASN A 176 1.91 26.31 -5.28
CA ASN A 176 0.49 25.92 -5.27
C ASN A 176 0.10 24.52 -5.79
N LYS A 177 1.04 23.60 -6.03
CA LYS A 177 0.71 22.20 -6.36
C LYS A 177 1.09 21.25 -5.24
N LEU A 178 0.08 20.79 -4.50
CA LEU A 178 0.20 19.83 -3.43
C LEU A 178 -0.28 18.45 -3.89
N VAL A 179 0.45 17.40 -3.52
CA VAL A 179 0.11 16.00 -3.76
C VAL A 179 0.20 15.23 -2.45
N LEU A 180 -0.71 14.29 -2.22
CA LEU A 180 -0.60 13.32 -1.13
C LEU A 180 0.18 12.11 -1.61
N LEU A 181 1.37 11.91 -1.05
CA LEU A 181 2.24 10.79 -1.36
C LEU A 181 2.12 9.74 -0.26
N SER A 182 1.71 8.51 -0.62
CA SER A 182 1.54 7.40 0.32
C SER A 182 2.62 6.33 0.11
N ASP A 183 3.32 5.93 1.18
CA ASP A 183 4.23 4.79 1.19
C ASP A 183 3.45 3.53 1.59
N THR A 184 3.54 2.49 0.77
CA THR A 184 2.80 1.25 0.97
C THR A 184 3.70 0.08 1.36
N VAL A 185 3.09 -1.02 1.80
CA VAL A 185 3.82 -2.26 2.11
C VAL A 185 4.54 -2.78 0.87
N GLY A 186 5.80 -3.20 1.04
CA GLY A 186 6.56 -3.80 -0.05
C GLY A 186 6.01 -5.17 -0.46
N PHE A 187 5.83 -5.36 -1.77
CA PHE A 187 5.45 -6.65 -2.33
C PHE A 187 6.60 -7.65 -2.24
N ILE A 188 6.26 -8.93 -2.15
CA ILE A 188 7.19 -10.04 -2.21
C ILE A 188 6.64 -11.15 -3.11
N ARG A 189 7.54 -11.98 -3.61
CA ARG A 189 7.16 -13.18 -4.34
C ARG A 189 6.39 -14.15 -3.45
N LYS A 190 5.36 -14.81 -3.97
CA LYS A 190 4.51 -15.76 -3.25
C LYS A 190 3.90 -15.14 -1.96
N LEU A 191 3.33 -13.93 -2.06
CA LEU A 191 2.60 -13.35 -0.93
C LEU A 191 1.36 -14.23 -0.64
N PRO A 192 1.18 -14.75 0.58
CA PRO A 192 0.03 -15.57 0.90
C PRO A 192 -1.29 -14.80 0.73
N HIS A 193 -2.30 -15.44 0.10
CA HIS A 193 -3.61 -14.81 -0.13
C HIS A 193 -4.28 -14.32 1.16
N THR A 194 -4.10 -15.05 2.27
CA THR A 194 -4.59 -14.65 3.60
C THR A 194 -3.99 -13.33 4.07
N LEU A 195 -2.74 -13.03 3.69
CA LEU A 195 -2.10 -11.75 3.98
C LEU A 195 -2.66 -10.63 3.08
N VAL A 196 -2.91 -10.91 1.81
CA VAL A 196 -3.53 -9.93 0.89
C VAL A 196 -4.89 -9.48 1.42
N GLU A 197 -5.75 -10.42 1.85
CA GLU A 197 -7.05 -10.11 2.47
C GLU A 197 -6.91 -9.31 3.77
N SER A 198 -5.94 -9.66 4.62
CA SER A 198 -5.72 -8.98 5.89
C SER A 198 -5.16 -7.55 5.72
N PHE A 199 -4.43 -7.29 4.62
CA PHE A 199 -3.86 -5.99 4.28
C PHE A 199 -4.70 -5.20 3.27
N GLN A 200 -5.96 -5.58 3.05
CA GLN A 200 -6.86 -4.94 2.09
C GLN A 200 -6.93 -3.42 2.28
N SER A 201 -6.97 -2.91 3.51
CA SER A 201 -7.01 -1.47 3.77
C SER A 201 -5.72 -0.72 3.36
N THR A 202 -4.55 -1.38 3.35
CA THR A 202 -3.31 -0.80 2.81
C THR A 202 -3.30 -0.83 1.28
N LEU A 203 -3.98 -1.81 0.69
CA LEU A 203 -4.19 -1.91 -0.74
C LEU A 203 -5.30 -0.96 -1.22
N ASP A 204 -6.26 -0.60 -0.36
CA ASP A 204 -7.29 0.40 -0.67
C ASP A 204 -6.66 1.77 -1.00
N GLU A 205 -5.54 2.14 -0.35
CA GLU A 205 -4.80 3.36 -0.71
C GLU A 205 -4.15 3.29 -2.10
N VAL A 206 -3.76 2.10 -2.55
CA VAL A 206 -3.26 1.88 -3.92
C VAL A 206 -4.40 2.03 -4.93
N LEU A 207 -5.58 1.49 -4.60
CA LEU A 207 -6.77 1.58 -5.44
C LEU A 207 -7.37 3.00 -5.49
N GLN A 208 -7.22 3.79 -4.42
CA GLN A 208 -7.69 5.16 -4.34
C GLN A 208 -6.70 6.19 -4.87
N ALA A 209 -5.50 5.78 -5.26
CA ALA A 209 -4.50 6.65 -5.85
C ALA A 209 -4.88 7.03 -7.29
N ASP A 210 -4.66 8.30 -7.66
CA ASP A 210 -4.86 8.78 -9.02
C ASP A 210 -3.83 8.16 -9.97
N PHE A 211 -2.60 7.94 -9.48
CA PHE A 211 -1.58 7.14 -10.16
C PHE A 211 -0.55 6.56 -9.20
N LEU A 212 0.22 5.59 -9.67
CA LEU A 212 1.21 4.85 -8.90
C LEU A 212 2.62 5.12 -9.40
N LEU A 213 3.56 5.23 -8.46
CA LEU A 213 4.99 5.17 -8.75
C LEU A 213 5.49 3.78 -8.40
N HIS A 214 5.81 2.99 -9.41
CA HIS A 214 6.36 1.65 -9.24
C HIS A 214 7.87 1.73 -9.09
N ILE A 215 8.34 1.59 -7.85
CA ILE A 215 9.76 1.71 -7.50
C ILE A 215 10.44 0.37 -7.67
N ILE A 216 11.47 0.34 -8.52
CA ILE A 216 12.20 -0.85 -8.95
C ILE A 216 13.67 -0.69 -8.57
N ASP A 217 14.24 -1.66 -7.87
CA ASP A 217 15.67 -1.72 -7.54
C ASP A 217 16.45 -2.25 -8.74
N ILE A 218 17.00 -1.36 -9.58
CA ILE A 218 17.74 -1.75 -10.79
C ILE A 218 19.07 -2.45 -10.51
N SER A 219 19.62 -2.28 -9.29
CA SER A 219 20.87 -2.93 -8.89
C SER A 219 20.72 -4.42 -8.58
N HIS A 220 19.47 -4.89 -8.38
CA HIS A 220 19.22 -6.30 -8.10
C HIS A 220 19.23 -7.13 -9.38
N PRO A 221 19.99 -8.23 -9.48
CA PRO A 221 20.11 -9.02 -10.72
C PRO A 221 18.77 -9.61 -11.21
N GLY A 222 17.81 -9.85 -10.32
CA GLY A 222 16.46 -10.32 -10.64
C GLY A 222 15.40 -9.22 -10.61
N PHE A 223 15.73 -7.96 -10.93
CA PHE A 223 14.77 -6.86 -10.85
C PHE A 223 13.58 -7.02 -11.81
N GLU A 224 13.78 -7.64 -12.97
CA GLU A 224 12.70 -7.88 -13.92
C GLU A 224 11.66 -8.88 -13.39
N ASP A 225 12.11 -9.94 -12.71
CA ASP A 225 11.22 -10.88 -12.02
C ASP A 225 10.45 -10.19 -10.91
N GLN A 226 11.14 -9.34 -10.12
CA GLN A 226 10.50 -8.55 -9.05
C GLN A 226 9.46 -7.57 -9.61
N MET A 227 9.79 -6.91 -10.73
CA MET A 227 8.88 -6.01 -11.44
C MET A 227 7.63 -6.76 -11.91
N GLN A 228 7.80 -7.96 -12.48
CA GLN A 228 6.68 -8.77 -12.92
C GLN A 228 5.78 -9.20 -11.76
N VAL A 229 6.35 -9.64 -10.63
CA VAL A 229 5.58 -9.99 -9.42
C VAL A 229 4.72 -8.82 -8.93
N VAL A 230 5.26 -7.60 -8.94
CA VAL A 230 4.50 -6.41 -8.54
C VAL A 230 3.36 -6.13 -9.52
N ARG A 231 3.64 -6.18 -10.83
CA ARG A 231 2.63 -5.97 -11.88
C ARG A 231 1.49 -6.99 -11.82
N ASP A 232 1.82 -8.27 -11.62
CA ASP A 232 0.83 -9.33 -11.49
C ASP A 232 -0.05 -9.08 -10.25
N THR A 233 0.55 -8.72 -9.13
CA THR A 233 -0.20 -8.40 -7.89
C THR A 233 -1.09 -7.17 -8.09
N LEU A 234 -0.60 -6.10 -8.73
CA LEU A 234 -1.41 -4.91 -9.05
C LEU A 234 -2.60 -5.26 -9.94
N LYS A 235 -2.40 -6.12 -10.93
CA LYS A 235 -3.47 -6.63 -11.80
C LYS A 235 -4.51 -7.42 -11.02
N ASP A 236 -4.08 -8.30 -10.11
CA ASP A 236 -4.97 -9.13 -9.28
C ASP A 236 -5.86 -8.28 -8.37
N ILE A 237 -5.39 -7.13 -7.91
CA ILE A 237 -6.18 -6.16 -7.13
C ILE A 237 -6.98 -5.18 -7.99
N GLY A 238 -6.89 -5.26 -9.33
CA GLY A 238 -7.71 -4.47 -10.26
C GLY A 238 -7.12 -3.12 -10.69
N VAL A 239 -5.83 -2.88 -10.49
CA VAL A 239 -5.15 -1.66 -10.97
C VAL A 239 -4.87 -1.75 -12.47
N MET A 240 -5.21 -0.69 -13.22
CA MET A 240 -4.92 -0.59 -14.65
C MET A 240 -3.52 -0.06 -14.92
N HIS A 241 -2.87 -0.54 -15.99
CA HIS A 241 -1.49 -0.19 -16.36
C HIS A 241 -1.28 1.29 -16.67
N ASP A 242 -2.30 1.98 -17.20
CA ASP A 242 -2.20 3.38 -17.66
C ASP A 242 -1.96 4.39 -16.53
N HIS A 243 -2.11 3.93 -15.28
CA HIS A 243 -1.91 4.74 -14.08
C HIS A 243 -0.62 4.41 -13.32
N VAL A 244 0.33 3.70 -13.95
CA VAL A 244 1.58 3.27 -13.29
C VAL A 244 2.80 3.86 -14.01
N ILE A 245 3.66 4.54 -13.27
CA ILE A 245 4.94 5.08 -13.76
C ILE A 245 6.06 4.24 -13.17
N ASP A 246 6.87 3.61 -14.01
CA ASP A 246 8.04 2.85 -13.58
C ASP A 246 9.18 3.80 -13.18
N VAL A 247 9.71 3.62 -11.98
CA VAL A 247 10.81 4.41 -11.40
C VAL A 247 11.93 3.46 -11.00
N PHE A 248 12.98 3.40 -11.80
CA PHE A 248 14.18 2.61 -11.52
C PHE A 248 15.07 3.37 -10.53
N ASN A 249 15.14 2.84 -9.32
CA ASN A 249 15.90 3.39 -8.22
C ASN A 249 17.25 2.67 -8.06
N LYS A 250 18.15 3.28 -7.28
CA LYS A 250 19.50 2.78 -6.94
C LYS A 250 20.46 2.73 -8.13
N ILE A 251 20.32 3.67 -9.08
CA ILE A 251 21.27 3.79 -10.20
C ILE A 251 22.71 4.02 -9.75
N ASP A 252 22.89 4.55 -8.55
CA ASP A 252 24.20 4.75 -7.89
C ASP A 252 24.89 3.45 -7.46
N ALA A 253 24.15 2.35 -7.40
CA ALA A 253 24.65 1.03 -7.03
C ALA A 253 24.93 0.13 -8.26
N LEU A 254 24.74 0.64 -9.49
CA LEU A 254 25.13 -0.08 -10.69
C LEU A 254 26.66 -0.14 -10.82
N GLU A 255 27.18 -1.36 -10.96
CA GLU A 255 28.63 -1.57 -11.12
C GLU A 255 29.15 -1.03 -12.45
N ASP A 256 28.34 -1.11 -13.52
CA ASP A 256 28.68 -0.62 -14.86
C ASP A 256 27.71 0.48 -15.30
N PRO A 257 28.20 1.74 -15.41
CA PRO A 257 27.38 2.86 -15.88
C PRO A 257 26.83 2.69 -17.31
N SER A 258 27.44 1.85 -18.15
CA SER A 258 26.95 1.58 -19.51
C SER A 258 25.60 0.88 -19.52
N LEU A 259 25.30 0.10 -18.47
CA LEU A 259 24.01 -0.57 -18.29
C LEU A 259 22.85 0.42 -18.18
N LEU A 260 23.09 1.61 -17.59
CA LEU A 260 22.05 2.63 -17.47
C LEU A 260 21.55 3.08 -18.84
N ARG A 261 22.46 3.22 -19.82
CA ARG A 261 22.07 3.57 -21.21
C ARG A 261 21.25 2.45 -21.85
N ALA A 262 21.67 1.21 -21.72
CA ALA A 262 20.94 0.07 -22.26
C ALA A 262 19.54 -0.06 -21.64
N PHE A 263 19.41 0.16 -20.32
CA PHE A 263 18.11 0.15 -19.65
C PHE A 263 17.24 1.33 -20.05
N SER A 264 17.79 2.53 -20.25
CA SER A 264 17.00 3.68 -20.71
C SER A 264 16.49 3.51 -22.16
N GLU A 265 17.24 2.79 -23.01
CA GLU A 265 16.77 2.41 -24.34
C GLU A 265 15.68 1.33 -24.29
N LYS A 266 15.76 0.39 -23.33
CA LYS A 266 14.77 -0.68 -23.13
C LYS A 266 13.46 -0.19 -22.48
N TYR A 267 13.55 0.81 -21.59
CA TYR A 267 12.43 1.37 -20.83
C TYR A 267 12.34 2.90 -21.02
N PRO A 268 11.94 3.38 -22.22
CA PRO A 268 12.01 4.81 -22.59
C PRO A 268 11.09 5.70 -21.76
N ASP A 269 9.96 5.17 -21.26
CA ASP A 269 8.98 5.91 -20.46
C ASP A 269 9.29 5.89 -18.97
N ALA A 270 10.36 5.22 -18.54
CA ALA A 270 10.71 5.07 -17.15
C ALA A 270 11.63 6.19 -16.65
N VAL A 271 11.60 6.43 -15.35
CA VAL A 271 12.46 7.41 -14.67
C VAL A 271 13.57 6.69 -13.91
N PHE A 272 14.81 7.11 -14.12
CA PHE A 272 15.98 6.52 -13.49
C PHE A 272 16.51 7.45 -12.40
N ILE A 273 16.52 7.00 -11.14
CA ILE A 273 16.85 7.84 -9.98
C ILE A 273 17.83 7.15 -9.01
N SER A 274 18.45 7.96 -8.16
CA SER A 274 18.98 7.49 -6.88
C SER A 274 18.33 8.27 -5.74
N ALA A 275 17.45 7.61 -5.01
CA ALA A 275 16.80 8.23 -3.84
C ALA A 275 17.81 8.61 -2.75
N VAL A 276 18.86 7.80 -2.54
CA VAL A 276 19.91 8.05 -1.52
C VAL A 276 20.81 9.23 -1.90
N ARG A 277 21.18 9.34 -3.19
CA ARG A 277 22.06 10.40 -3.71
C ARG A 277 21.30 11.64 -4.20
N GLY A 278 20.00 11.61 -4.24
CA GLY A 278 19.18 12.71 -4.78
C GLY A 278 19.27 12.88 -6.30
N LEU A 279 19.78 11.89 -7.04
CA LEU A 279 19.95 12.00 -8.49
C LEU A 279 18.58 11.90 -9.17
N ASN A 280 18.33 12.81 -10.12
CA ASN A 280 17.11 12.91 -10.93
C ASN A 280 15.79 13.06 -10.13
N ILE A 281 15.86 13.48 -8.87
CA ILE A 281 14.66 13.72 -8.04
C ILE A 281 13.84 14.91 -8.58
N THR A 282 14.50 15.94 -9.08
CA THR A 282 13.82 17.10 -9.71
C THR A 282 13.04 16.65 -10.95
N LEU A 283 13.66 15.82 -11.81
CA LEU A 283 12.99 15.23 -12.98
C LEU A 283 11.77 14.40 -12.58
N LEU A 284 11.88 13.59 -11.52
CA LEU A 284 10.75 12.82 -11.01
C LEU A 284 9.61 13.73 -10.55
N LYS A 285 9.91 14.83 -9.83
CA LYS A 285 8.91 15.82 -9.42
C LYS A 285 8.22 16.48 -10.62
N GLU A 286 8.96 16.79 -11.68
CA GLU A 286 8.41 17.34 -12.92
C GLU A 286 7.45 16.37 -13.60
N ILE A 287 7.82 15.08 -13.70
CA ILE A 287 6.98 14.03 -14.28
C ILE A 287 5.71 13.83 -13.45
N ILE A 288 5.81 13.80 -12.12
CA ILE A 288 4.64 13.78 -11.24
C ILE A 288 3.74 14.97 -11.49
N SER A 289 4.30 16.18 -11.58
CA SER A 289 3.56 17.42 -11.86
C SER A 289 2.85 17.38 -13.22
N GLN A 290 3.48 16.81 -14.25
CA GLN A 290 2.88 16.66 -15.58
C GLN A 290 1.71 15.65 -15.55
N HIS A 291 1.83 14.52 -14.83
CA HIS A 291 0.75 13.54 -14.70
C HIS A 291 -0.43 14.11 -13.94
N VAL A 292 -0.17 14.81 -12.83
CA VAL A 292 -1.21 15.53 -12.09
C VAL A 292 -1.90 16.54 -13.00
N ALA A 293 -1.14 17.27 -13.83
CA ALA A 293 -1.70 18.30 -14.71
C ALA A 293 -2.63 17.73 -15.80
N ARG A 294 -2.49 16.46 -16.20
CA ARG A 294 -3.40 15.79 -17.18
C ARG A 294 -4.84 15.68 -16.69
N ASP A 295 -5.05 15.65 -15.39
CA ASP A 295 -6.37 15.58 -14.78
C ASP A 295 -6.98 16.94 -14.46
N TYR A 296 -6.24 18.01 -14.75
CA TYR A 296 -6.74 19.38 -14.66
C TYR A 296 -7.19 19.89 -16.02
N GLN A 297 -8.31 20.59 -16.02
CA GLN A 297 -8.82 21.32 -17.18
C GLN A 297 -8.79 22.82 -16.90
N GLU A 298 -8.36 23.58 -17.89
CA GLU A 298 -8.46 25.05 -17.86
C GLU A 298 -9.87 25.45 -18.26
N ARG A 299 -10.49 26.30 -17.46
CA ARG A 299 -11.84 26.85 -17.67
C ARG A 299 -11.78 28.38 -17.56
N HIS A 300 -12.52 29.01 -18.44
CA HIS A 300 -12.77 30.44 -18.41
C HIS A 300 -14.27 30.65 -18.21
N ILE A 301 -14.65 31.42 -17.20
CA ILE A 301 -16.05 31.72 -16.91
C ILE A 301 -16.21 33.18 -16.50
N SER A 302 -17.34 33.79 -16.85
CA SER A 302 -17.78 35.08 -16.33
C SER A 302 -18.88 34.85 -15.31
N ILE A 303 -18.76 35.43 -14.13
CA ILE A 303 -19.64 35.22 -12.98
C ILE A 303 -20.06 36.58 -12.42
N HIS A 304 -21.36 36.80 -12.24
CA HIS A 304 -21.85 37.99 -11.56
C HIS A 304 -21.35 38.02 -10.10
N VAL A 305 -20.89 39.19 -9.63
CA VAL A 305 -20.28 39.39 -8.29
C VAL A 305 -21.17 38.89 -7.15
N SER A 306 -22.51 38.93 -7.32
CA SER A 306 -23.45 38.42 -6.31
C SER A 306 -23.41 36.91 -6.09
N ASN A 307 -22.78 36.13 -6.98
CA ASN A 307 -22.66 34.68 -6.84
C ASN A 307 -21.47 34.25 -5.97
N TYR A 308 -21.43 34.75 -4.73
CA TYR A 308 -20.35 34.47 -3.77
C TYR A 308 -20.07 32.99 -3.57
N LYS A 309 -21.09 32.11 -3.65
CA LYS A 309 -20.93 30.67 -3.45
C LYS A 309 -20.04 30.04 -4.51
N LEU A 310 -20.26 30.38 -5.78
CA LEU A 310 -19.47 29.86 -6.88
C LEU A 310 -18.05 30.45 -6.88
N ILE A 311 -17.93 31.75 -6.63
CA ILE A 311 -16.65 32.44 -6.55
C ILE A 311 -15.80 31.84 -5.42
N SER A 312 -16.34 31.75 -4.19
CA SER A 312 -15.65 31.16 -3.04
C SER A 312 -15.23 29.71 -3.30
N TYR A 313 -16.13 28.91 -3.91
CA TYR A 313 -15.80 27.52 -4.25
C TYR A 313 -14.64 27.40 -5.23
N ILE A 314 -14.58 28.28 -6.24
CA ILE A 314 -13.48 28.31 -7.23
C ILE A 314 -12.17 28.65 -6.53
N TYR A 315 -12.14 29.68 -5.69
CA TYR A 315 -10.93 30.05 -4.94
C TYR A 315 -10.46 28.97 -3.97
N GLU A 316 -11.39 28.25 -3.35
CA GLU A 316 -11.04 27.20 -2.38
C GLU A 316 -10.59 25.89 -3.03
N HIS A 317 -11.08 25.57 -4.24
CA HIS A 317 -10.93 24.23 -4.83
C HIS A 317 -10.26 24.22 -6.20
N THR A 318 -9.83 25.38 -6.73
CA THR A 318 -9.19 25.46 -8.04
C THR A 318 -7.94 26.35 -8.00
N GLU A 319 -7.10 26.25 -9.03
CA GLU A 319 -5.94 27.14 -9.23
C GLU A 319 -6.37 28.30 -10.13
N VAL A 320 -6.63 29.48 -9.56
CA VAL A 320 -6.95 30.68 -10.34
C VAL A 320 -5.70 31.20 -11.03
N ILE A 321 -5.75 31.31 -12.37
CA ILE A 321 -4.63 31.74 -13.23
C ILE A 321 -4.72 33.22 -13.51
N ASP A 322 -5.92 33.69 -13.85
CA ASP A 322 -6.16 35.12 -14.21
C ASP A 322 -7.54 35.52 -13.68
N GLU A 323 -7.62 36.78 -13.23
CA GLU A 323 -8.83 37.39 -12.70
C GLU A 323 -8.98 38.81 -13.29
N ARG A 324 -10.18 39.12 -13.81
CA ARG A 324 -10.54 40.43 -14.28
C ARG A 324 -11.94 40.78 -13.79
N CYS A 325 -12.03 41.96 -13.16
CA CYS A 325 -13.31 42.51 -12.76
C CYS A 325 -13.75 43.52 -13.81
N ILE A 326 -14.88 43.27 -14.46
CA ILE A 326 -15.49 44.16 -15.46
C ILE A 326 -16.91 44.46 -14.98
N ASP A 327 -17.15 45.67 -14.55
CA ASP A 327 -18.42 46.14 -13.98
C ASP A 327 -18.94 45.24 -12.81
N GLU A 328 -20.04 44.54 -13.00
CA GLU A 328 -20.64 43.62 -12.03
C GLU A 328 -20.28 42.16 -12.28
N GLU A 329 -19.38 41.86 -13.20
CA GLU A 329 -18.92 40.51 -13.52
C GLU A 329 -17.43 40.32 -13.19
N VAL A 330 -17.13 39.09 -12.71
CA VAL A 330 -15.75 38.62 -12.48
C VAL A 330 -15.45 37.57 -13.51
N GLU A 331 -14.52 37.84 -14.40
CA GLU A 331 -13.97 36.86 -15.33
C GLU A 331 -12.83 36.11 -14.64
N LEU A 332 -12.99 34.77 -14.48
CA LEU A 332 -12.00 33.91 -13.88
C LEU A 332 -11.51 32.89 -14.89
N THR A 333 -10.19 32.83 -15.06
CA THR A 333 -9.49 31.73 -15.73
C THR A 333 -8.85 30.86 -14.66
N PHE A 334 -9.25 29.62 -14.57
CA PHE A 334 -8.77 28.71 -13.52
C PHE A 334 -8.55 27.30 -14.04
N ARG A 335 -7.64 26.57 -13.40
CA ARG A 335 -7.46 25.13 -13.59
C ARG A 335 -8.19 24.37 -12.52
N VAL A 336 -8.98 23.42 -12.95
CA VAL A 336 -9.83 22.59 -12.08
C VAL A 336 -9.60 21.12 -12.32
N HIS A 337 -9.48 20.35 -11.25
CA HIS A 337 -9.41 18.90 -11.33
C HIS A 337 -10.76 18.33 -11.79
N LYS A 338 -10.75 17.28 -12.61
CA LYS A 338 -11.94 16.64 -13.21
C LYS A 338 -13.04 16.32 -12.19
N HIS A 339 -12.69 15.99 -10.95
CA HIS A 339 -13.66 15.70 -9.88
C HIS A 339 -14.54 16.89 -9.50
N HIS A 340 -14.00 18.11 -9.59
CA HIS A 340 -14.75 19.34 -9.25
C HIS A 340 -15.60 19.88 -10.39
N LEU A 341 -15.34 19.44 -11.64
CA LEU A 341 -16.06 19.93 -12.81
C LEU A 341 -17.57 19.77 -12.66
N LYS A 342 -18.05 18.57 -12.27
CA LYS A 342 -19.48 18.31 -12.11
C LYS A 342 -20.14 19.24 -11.09
N HIS A 343 -19.42 19.56 -10.01
CA HIS A 343 -19.94 20.43 -8.97
C HIS A 343 -19.97 21.89 -9.41
N ILE A 344 -18.91 22.34 -10.08
CA ILE A 344 -18.84 23.70 -10.67
C ILE A 344 -19.94 23.86 -11.73
N ASP A 345 -20.10 22.89 -12.64
CA ASP A 345 -21.15 22.92 -13.66
C ASP A 345 -22.56 22.97 -13.03
N ALA A 346 -22.78 22.25 -11.91
CA ALA A 346 -24.05 22.31 -11.17
C ALA A 346 -24.28 23.67 -10.49
N LEU A 347 -23.23 24.29 -9.94
CA LEU A 347 -23.32 25.65 -9.36
C LEU A 347 -23.59 26.71 -10.44
N ILE A 348 -22.97 26.60 -11.61
CA ILE A 348 -23.22 27.47 -12.76
C ILE A 348 -24.70 27.33 -13.22
N ALA A 349 -25.18 26.08 -13.38
CA ALA A 349 -26.56 25.83 -13.79
C ALA A 349 -27.60 26.33 -12.77
N SER A 350 -27.27 26.31 -11.47
CA SER A 350 -28.13 26.85 -10.42
C SER A 350 -28.17 28.38 -10.39
N SER A 351 -27.09 29.04 -10.77
CA SER A 351 -27.03 30.51 -10.84
C SER A 351 -27.80 31.07 -12.05
N GLN A 352 -27.80 30.36 -13.18
CA GLN A 352 -28.57 30.78 -14.37
C GLN A 352 -30.09 30.66 -14.18
N LYS A 353 -30.56 29.82 -13.23
CA LYS A 353 -32.01 29.71 -12.88
C LYS A 353 -32.49 30.81 -11.93
N LEU A 354 -31.63 31.56 -11.30
CA LEU A 354 -31.96 32.67 -10.38
C LEU A 354 -32.03 34.02 -11.08
N THR A 355 -31.62 34.09 -12.35
CA THR A 355 -31.62 35.31 -13.18
C THR A 355 -32.77 35.34 -14.21
N THR A 356 -33.63 34.31 -14.21
CA THR A 356 -34.90 34.25 -14.96
C THR A 356 -36.08 34.32 -13.99
#